data_a31d9fd943a8038c01f570691316b0d3
#
_entry.id   a31d9fd943a8038c01f570691316b0d3
#
_cell.length_a   1.000
_cell.length_b   1.000
_cell.length_c   1.000
_cell.angle_alpha   90.00
_cell.angle_beta   90.00
_cell.angle_gamma   90.00
#
_symmetry.space_group_name_H-M   'P 1'
#
loop_
_entity.id
_entity.type
_entity.pdbx_description
1 polymer ?
#
loop_
_entity_poly.entity_id
_entity_poly.type
_entity_poly.pdbx_seq_one_letter_code
_entity_poly.pdbx_strand_id
1 'polypeptide(L)'
;CLAGIQQTGATSTKEMMLKRYGETVEGFKEVLKFIYDPYFTTGIKEAKLNNAYVSDTYHEVTVEEIMDYLRTCNTGTLQDCQYALEFIYQEDDPNWQWAAEGLVTKDLQIGVSVTTLNKVYGKYFIPKIGIMRGMLCPEHWTGYGIATEKIDGNRRLFFNTENGVKTYTRSGKPDTGLTEIEAEISSHLPKGYVFDCECVAEGSFGDNIELRQASASILNRRNQQRSGVRALCFDVIPIAEYNDGQSRLNALARKPVLAAMMGDTESILRLQNLATILDVENSNKGKPTRLAHAIHALSGQHLNVIHKFEHIRPLPILGVAASYKDG
;
A
#
# COMPACT_ATOMS: atom_id res chain seq x y z
N CYS A 1 25.99 13.13 14.29
CA CYS A 1 24.57 13.44 14.57
C CYS A 1 23.76 12.16 14.87
N LEU A 2 23.72 11.17 13.96
CA LEU A 2 22.91 9.95 14.10
C LEU A 2 23.33 9.11 15.32
N ALA A 3 24.63 8.94 15.58
CA ALA A 3 25.15 8.24 16.76
C ALA A 3 24.70 8.89 18.08
N GLY A 4 24.67 10.23 18.15
CA GLY A 4 24.16 10.94 19.31
C GLY A 4 22.66 10.68 19.57
N ILE A 5 21.85 10.57 18.51
CA ILE A 5 20.44 10.22 18.64
C ILE A 5 20.30 8.78 19.11
N GLN A 6 21.09 7.84 18.59
CA GLN A 6 21.09 6.44 18.99
C GLN A 6 21.36 6.28 20.49
N GLN A 7 22.38 6.96 21.00
CA GLN A 7 22.81 6.87 22.41
C GLN A 7 21.82 7.50 23.40
N THR A 8 20.84 8.26 22.91
CA THR A 8 19.84 8.95 23.73
C THR A 8 18.67 8.02 24.03
N GLY A 9 18.33 7.84 25.31
CA GLY A 9 17.21 6.98 25.72
C GLY A 9 15.83 7.66 25.64
N ALA A 10 15.75 8.96 25.94
CA ALA A 10 14.47 9.66 26.04
C ALA A 10 13.93 10.12 24.68
N THR A 11 12.68 9.78 24.37
CA THR A 11 12.02 10.14 23.09
C THR A 11 11.95 11.65 22.89
N SER A 12 11.63 12.42 23.95
CA SER A 12 11.57 13.90 23.86
C SER A 12 12.91 14.53 23.49
N THR A 13 14.00 14.00 24.03
CA THR A 13 15.36 14.46 23.68
C THR A 13 15.70 14.10 22.24
N LYS A 14 15.33 12.91 21.77
CA LYS A 14 15.48 12.53 20.35
C LYS A 14 14.71 13.48 19.43
N GLU A 15 13.47 13.85 19.78
CA GLU A 15 12.66 14.79 19.01
C GLU A 15 13.36 16.18 18.91
N MET A 16 13.93 16.69 20.01
CA MET A 16 14.69 17.94 19.99
C MET A 16 15.94 17.85 19.12
N MET A 17 16.70 16.74 19.22
CA MET A 17 17.89 16.52 18.40
C MET A 17 17.55 16.43 16.91
N LEU A 18 16.50 15.68 16.55
CA LEU A 18 16.00 15.59 15.19
C LEU A 18 15.67 16.98 14.63
N LYS A 19 14.90 17.79 15.37
CA LYS A 19 14.55 19.15 14.95
C LYS A 19 15.80 19.98 14.72
N ARG A 20 16.72 20.02 15.71
CA ARG A 20 17.95 20.77 15.62
C ARG A 20 18.80 20.35 14.41
N TYR A 21 19.08 19.06 14.26
CA TYR A 21 19.91 18.58 13.14
C TYR A 21 19.24 18.78 11.79
N GLY A 22 17.92 18.66 11.70
CA GLY A 22 17.20 18.95 10.48
C GLY A 22 17.20 20.43 10.07
N GLU A 23 17.52 21.34 11.00
CA GLU A 23 17.66 22.78 10.74
C GLU A 23 19.12 23.21 10.48
N THR A 24 20.11 22.46 11.03
CA THR A 24 21.51 22.88 11.08
C THR A 24 22.47 22.01 10.26
N VAL A 25 22.03 20.82 9.83
CA VAL A 25 22.87 19.88 9.09
C VAL A 25 22.27 19.66 7.72
N GLU A 26 22.99 20.09 6.70
CA GLU A 26 22.59 19.90 5.30
C GLU A 26 22.47 18.40 4.97
N GLY A 27 21.47 18.02 4.17
CA GLY A 27 21.24 16.64 3.76
C GLY A 27 20.66 15.70 4.85
N PHE A 28 20.57 16.15 6.11
CA PHE A 28 20.13 15.29 7.21
C PHE A 28 18.70 14.75 7.03
N LYS A 29 17.79 15.62 6.58
CA LYS A 29 16.39 15.22 6.32
C LYS A 29 16.28 14.27 5.12
N GLU A 30 17.09 14.50 4.11
CA GLU A 30 17.17 13.69 2.89
C GLU A 30 17.65 12.27 3.19
N VAL A 31 18.66 12.14 4.03
CA VAL A 31 19.17 10.85 4.54
C VAL A 31 18.07 10.11 5.32
N LEU A 32 17.38 10.79 6.23
CA LEU A 32 16.26 10.16 6.96
C LEU A 32 15.12 9.76 6.04
N LYS A 33 14.75 10.60 5.07
CA LYS A 33 13.75 10.23 4.05
C LYS A 33 14.18 8.99 3.29
N PHE A 34 15.44 8.95 2.84
CA PHE A 34 15.97 7.79 2.11
C PHE A 34 15.87 6.51 2.93
N ILE A 35 16.36 6.52 4.16
CA ILE A 35 16.40 5.34 5.04
C ILE A 35 14.98 4.85 5.37
N TYR A 36 14.10 5.77 5.77
CA TYR A 36 12.76 5.42 6.26
C TYR A 36 11.69 5.32 5.17
N ASP A 37 11.99 5.66 3.90
CA ASP A 37 11.05 5.52 2.80
C ASP A 37 10.66 4.04 2.62
N PRO A 38 9.39 3.67 2.83
CA PRO A 38 8.96 2.28 2.72
C PRO A 38 8.83 1.81 1.26
N TYR A 39 8.90 2.71 0.29
CA TYR A 39 8.51 2.43 -1.10
C TYR A 39 9.60 1.82 -1.94
N PHE A 40 10.84 1.84 -1.49
CA PHE A 40 11.92 1.14 -2.16
C PHE A 40 12.82 0.40 -1.16
N THR A 41 13.59 -0.54 -1.69
CA THR A 41 14.64 -1.26 -0.94
C THR A 41 15.91 -1.21 -1.76
N THR A 42 17.05 -1.12 -1.12
CA THR A 42 18.37 -1.16 -1.78
C THR A 42 18.74 -2.56 -2.27
N GLY A 43 18.04 -3.60 -1.79
CA GLY A 43 18.40 -5.00 -2.08
C GLY A 43 19.67 -5.46 -1.32
N ILE A 44 20.35 -4.55 -0.62
CA ILE A 44 21.54 -4.81 0.19
C ILE A 44 21.11 -5.13 1.61
N LYS A 45 21.71 -6.19 2.18
CA LYS A 45 21.58 -6.57 3.57
C LYS A 45 22.97 -6.87 4.11
N GLU A 46 23.16 -6.80 5.44
CA GLU A 46 24.40 -7.12 6.13
C GLU A 46 25.06 -8.41 5.64
N ALA A 47 24.27 -9.50 5.51
CA ALA A 47 24.79 -10.78 5.00
C ALA A 47 25.37 -10.71 3.57
N LYS A 48 24.89 -9.78 2.73
CA LYS A 48 25.43 -9.56 1.39
C LYS A 48 26.71 -8.72 1.42
N LEU A 49 26.75 -7.71 2.30
CA LEU A 49 27.95 -6.90 2.50
C LEU A 49 29.12 -7.78 3.02
N ASN A 50 28.87 -8.65 3.97
CA ASN A 50 29.85 -9.59 4.53
C ASN A 50 30.41 -10.59 3.51
N ASN A 51 29.70 -10.84 2.41
CA ASN A 51 30.15 -11.71 1.31
C ASN A 51 30.76 -10.95 0.14
N ALA A 52 30.84 -9.63 0.20
CA ALA A 52 31.48 -8.79 -0.80
C ALA A 52 32.86 -8.33 -0.31
N TYR A 53 33.65 -7.78 -1.19
CA TYR A 53 34.98 -7.24 -0.89
C TYR A 53 35.09 -5.83 -1.46
N VAL A 54 35.85 -4.99 -0.79
CA VAL A 54 36.17 -3.63 -1.27
C VAL A 54 37.07 -3.75 -2.52
N SER A 55 36.77 -2.97 -3.53
CA SER A 55 37.61 -2.90 -4.75
C SER A 55 38.96 -2.24 -4.42
N ASP A 56 40.01 -2.68 -5.13
CA ASP A 56 41.34 -2.04 -5.02
C ASP A 56 41.36 -0.61 -5.61
N THR A 57 40.33 -0.23 -6.37
CA THR A 57 40.15 1.12 -6.91
C THR A 57 39.23 1.89 -6.00
N TYR A 58 39.78 2.82 -5.22
CA TYR A 58 39.04 3.65 -4.27
C TYR A 58 38.54 4.90 -4.97
N HIS A 59 37.23 5.15 -4.87
CA HIS A 59 36.61 6.40 -5.26
C HIS A 59 35.90 7.01 -4.04
N GLU A 60 36.09 8.29 -3.80
CA GLU A 60 35.29 9.00 -2.81
C GLU A 60 33.86 9.11 -3.32
N VAL A 61 32.91 8.63 -2.53
CA VAL A 61 31.47 8.58 -2.87
C VAL A 61 30.72 9.50 -1.93
N THR A 62 30.01 10.46 -2.47
CA THR A 62 29.17 11.36 -1.66
C THR A 62 27.87 10.66 -1.20
N VAL A 63 27.25 11.20 -0.15
CA VAL A 63 25.95 10.70 0.36
C VAL A 63 24.87 10.79 -0.71
N GLU A 64 24.86 11.85 -1.51
CA GLU A 64 23.92 12.04 -2.62
C GLU A 64 24.13 10.98 -3.71
N GLU A 65 25.36 10.75 -4.12
CA GLU A 65 25.71 9.77 -5.16
C GLU A 65 25.30 8.36 -4.78
N ILE A 66 25.60 7.92 -3.55
CA ILE A 66 25.19 6.58 -3.10
C ILE A 66 23.67 6.45 -2.99
N MET A 67 22.97 7.49 -2.51
CA MET A 67 21.50 7.46 -2.44
C MET A 67 20.87 7.39 -3.84
N ASP A 68 21.38 8.14 -4.81
CA ASP A 68 20.85 8.14 -6.19
C ASP A 68 21.18 6.83 -6.91
N TYR A 69 22.38 6.29 -6.72
CA TYR A 69 22.75 4.98 -7.22
C TYR A 69 21.79 3.89 -6.69
N LEU A 70 21.58 3.83 -5.38
CA LEU A 70 20.74 2.80 -4.74
C LEU A 70 19.25 2.94 -5.03
N ARG A 71 18.77 4.10 -5.49
CA ARG A 71 17.40 4.25 -5.99
C ARG A 71 17.16 3.52 -7.30
N THR A 72 18.17 3.42 -8.13
CA THR A 72 18.13 2.80 -9.46
C THR A 72 18.70 1.38 -9.47
N CYS A 73 19.83 1.17 -8.80
CA CYS A 73 20.54 -0.10 -8.66
C CYS A 73 20.19 -0.75 -7.31
N ASN A 74 19.01 -1.38 -7.23
CA ASN A 74 18.38 -1.78 -5.96
C ASN A 74 18.19 -3.30 -5.81
N THR A 75 18.96 -4.09 -6.52
CA THR A 75 18.88 -5.56 -6.49
C THR A 75 19.89 -6.19 -5.52
N GLY A 76 20.89 -5.44 -5.11
CA GLY A 76 21.97 -5.88 -4.23
C GLY A 76 22.82 -6.95 -4.90
N THR A 77 23.26 -6.68 -6.12
CA THR A 77 24.27 -7.48 -6.84
C THR A 77 25.61 -7.35 -6.13
N LEU A 78 26.60 -8.16 -6.53
CA LEU A 78 27.95 -8.04 -6.01
C LEU A 78 28.52 -6.62 -6.26
N GLN A 79 28.30 -6.08 -7.45
CA GLN A 79 28.72 -4.72 -7.81
C GLN A 79 28.05 -3.66 -6.94
N ASP A 80 26.72 -3.78 -6.67
CA ASP A 80 26.02 -2.87 -5.77
C ASP A 80 26.62 -2.92 -4.36
N CYS A 81 26.97 -4.13 -3.89
CA CYS A 81 27.59 -4.31 -2.57
C CYS A 81 29.01 -3.76 -2.52
N GLN A 82 29.81 -3.92 -3.59
CA GLN A 82 31.17 -3.36 -3.68
C GLN A 82 31.11 -1.82 -3.61
N TYR A 83 30.25 -1.18 -4.39
CA TYR A 83 30.09 0.27 -4.36
C TYR A 83 29.60 0.76 -2.99
N ALA A 84 28.71 0.01 -2.33
CA ALA A 84 28.28 0.32 -0.97
C ALA A 84 29.43 0.19 0.04
N LEU A 85 30.31 -0.79 -0.10
CA LEU A 85 31.49 -0.96 0.79
C LEU A 85 32.52 0.15 0.57
N GLU A 86 32.74 0.63 -0.66
CA GLU A 86 33.57 1.82 -0.93
C GLU A 86 33.06 3.03 -0.15
N PHE A 87 31.74 3.29 -0.19
CA PHE A 87 31.11 4.34 0.58
C PHE A 87 31.23 4.14 2.10
N ILE A 88 31.06 2.92 2.61
CA ILE A 88 31.13 2.62 4.06
C ILE A 88 32.53 2.85 4.59
N TYR A 89 33.55 2.33 3.89
CA TYR A 89 34.92 2.28 4.37
C TYR A 89 35.80 3.44 3.88
N GLN A 90 35.21 4.48 3.24
CA GLN A 90 35.96 5.69 2.87
C GLN A 90 36.45 6.48 4.08
N GLU A 91 35.88 6.25 5.26
CA GLU A 91 36.27 6.87 6.52
C GLU A 91 36.53 5.81 7.59
N ASP A 92 37.61 5.97 8.36
CA ASP A 92 37.96 5.07 9.46
C ASP A 92 37.18 5.34 10.77
N ASP A 93 36.22 6.29 10.76
CA ASP A 93 35.35 6.58 11.91
C ASP A 93 34.25 5.50 12.08
N PRO A 94 34.22 4.75 13.19
CA PRO A 94 33.21 3.73 13.45
C PRO A 94 31.78 4.28 13.45
N ASN A 95 31.58 5.56 13.82
CA ASN A 95 30.24 6.18 13.77
C ASN A 95 29.81 6.46 12.32
N TRP A 96 30.78 6.81 11.46
CA TRP A 96 30.53 6.95 10.04
C TRP A 96 30.14 5.59 9.44
N GLN A 97 30.99 4.56 9.64
CA GLN A 97 30.77 3.23 9.09
C GLN A 97 29.43 2.65 9.49
N TRP A 98 29.08 2.76 10.77
CA TRP A 98 27.76 2.36 11.26
C TRP A 98 26.60 3.13 10.62
N ALA A 99 26.70 4.45 10.46
CA ALA A 99 25.67 5.27 9.85
C ALA A 99 25.56 4.99 8.34
N ALA A 100 26.68 4.83 7.66
CA ALA A 100 26.76 4.51 6.23
C ALA A 100 26.17 3.10 5.94
N GLU A 101 26.50 2.11 6.77
CA GLU A 101 25.88 0.78 6.69
C GLU A 101 24.37 0.85 6.91
N GLY A 102 23.91 1.59 7.92
CA GLY A 102 22.48 1.84 8.17
C GLY A 102 21.78 2.53 7.01
N LEU A 103 22.47 3.39 6.25
CA LEU A 103 21.95 4.03 5.05
C LEU A 103 21.81 3.02 3.91
N VAL A 104 22.85 2.29 3.57
CA VAL A 104 22.85 1.37 2.40
C VAL A 104 21.95 0.16 2.62
N THR A 105 21.84 -0.34 3.85
CA THR A 105 20.92 -1.43 4.21
C THR A 105 19.50 -0.97 4.45
N LYS A 106 19.28 0.34 4.63
CA LYS A 106 18.04 0.96 5.12
C LYS A 106 17.60 0.41 6.48
N ASP A 107 18.54 0.09 7.33
CA ASP A 107 18.33 -0.44 8.67
C ASP A 107 19.13 0.36 9.72
N LEU A 108 18.72 1.61 9.92
CA LEU A 108 19.35 2.52 10.87
C LEU A 108 18.67 2.43 12.25
N GLN A 109 19.34 1.83 13.21
CA GLN A 109 18.81 1.55 14.54
C GLN A 109 19.00 2.73 15.52
N ILE A 110 18.43 3.89 15.22
CA ILE A 110 18.48 5.09 16.11
C ILE A 110 17.34 5.13 17.15
N GLY A 111 16.48 4.12 17.18
CA GLY A 111 15.34 4.07 18.10
C GLY A 111 14.31 5.20 17.87
N VAL A 112 14.13 5.60 16.61
CA VAL A 112 13.13 6.59 16.16
C VAL A 112 12.15 5.92 15.21
N SER A 113 10.87 6.10 15.44
CA SER A 113 9.81 5.57 14.57
C SER A 113 9.44 6.55 13.46
N VAL A 114 8.83 6.05 12.38
CA VAL A 114 8.20 6.89 11.35
C VAL A 114 7.17 7.86 11.95
N THR A 115 6.45 7.44 12.98
CA THR A 115 5.49 8.32 13.69
C THR A 115 6.20 9.50 14.34
N THR A 116 7.37 9.27 14.95
CA THR A 116 8.19 10.32 15.57
C THR A 116 8.73 11.28 14.50
N LEU A 117 9.23 10.75 13.37
CA LEU A 117 9.71 11.59 12.26
C LEU A 117 8.60 12.47 11.68
N ASN A 118 7.42 11.90 11.47
CA ASN A 118 6.26 12.64 10.97
C ASN A 118 5.69 13.64 11.98
N LYS A 119 5.89 13.41 13.28
CA LYS A 119 5.56 14.39 14.33
C LYS A 119 6.52 15.59 14.29
N VAL A 120 7.82 15.35 14.12
CA VAL A 120 8.87 16.38 14.16
C VAL A 120 8.89 17.22 12.88
N TYR A 121 8.82 16.58 11.71
CA TYR A 121 9.03 17.23 10.42
C TYR A 121 7.75 17.51 9.62
N GLY A 122 6.60 17.08 10.15
CA GLY A 122 5.29 17.27 9.52
C GLY A 122 4.68 15.98 8.99
N LYS A 123 3.35 15.98 8.95
CA LYS A 123 2.55 14.87 8.40
C LYS A 123 3.04 14.58 6.97
N TYR A 124 3.35 13.32 6.69
CA TYR A 124 3.88 12.86 5.39
C TYR A 124 5.36 13.16 5.11
N PHE A 125 6.16 13.58 6.09
CA PHE A 125 7.61 13.64 5.91
C PHE A 125 8.17 12.29 5.43
N ILE A 126 7.76 11.20 6.09
CA ILE A 126 7.90 9.84 5.57
C ILE A 126 6.51 9.43 5.07
N PRO A 127 6.35 9.18 3.78
CA PRO A 127 5.08 8.79 3.22
C PRO A 127 4.64 7.44 3.80
N LYS A 128 3.32 7.27 3.95
CA LYS A 128 2.74 6.03 4.45
C LYS A 128 1.53 5.66 3.61
N ILE A 129 1.60 4.53 2.95
CA ILE A 129 0.42 3.94 2.34
C ILE A 129 -0.43 3.34 3.45
N GLY A 130 -1.57 3.97 3.69
CA GLY A 130 -2.59 3.50 4.61
C GLY A 130 -3.35 2.33 3.98
N ILE A 131 -3.56 1.27 4.73
CA ILE A 131 -4.51 0.22 4.35
C ILE A 131 -5.54 0.05 5.45
N MET A 132 -6.79 -0.10 5.04
CA MET A 132 -7.84 -0.51 5.96
C MET A 132 -7.61 -1.96 6.37
N ARG A 133 -7.56 -2.22 7.68
CA ARG A 133 -7.42 -3.59 8.21
C ARG A 133 -8.78 -4.08 8.68
N GLY A 134 -9.05 -5.36 8.45
CA GLY A 134 -10.19 -6.02 9.08
C GLY A 134 -9.99 -6.12 10.60
N MET A 135 -11.08 -6.00 11.31
CA MET A 135 -11.18 -6.30 12.75
C MET A 135 -12.16 -7.45 12.93
N LEU A 136 -12.01 -8.19 14.02
CA LEU A 136 -13.01 -9.19 14.41
C LEU A 136 -14.34 -8.49 14.65
N CYS A 137 -15.40 -9.09 14.12
CA CYS A 137 -16.76 -8.62 14.41
C CYS A 137 -17.07 -8.85 15.89
N PRO A 138 -17.54 -7.84 16.64
CA PRO A 138 -17.94 -8.04 18.03
C PRO A 138 -19.10 -9.04 18.12
N GLU A 139 -19.09 -9.93 19.12
CA GLU A 139 -20.14 -10.94 19.33
C GLU A 139 -21.55 -10.36 19.49
N HIS A 140 -21.65 -9.11 19.90
CA HIS A 140 -22.91 -8.37 20.08
C HIS A 140 -23.13 -7.32 19.00
N TRP A 141 -22.47 -7.47 17.82
CA TRP A 141 -22.68 -6.53 16.73
C TRP A 141 -24.14 -6.57 16.27
N THR A 142 -24.71 -5.39 16.18
CA THR A 142 -26.04 -5.15 15.64
C THR A 142 -25.96 -4.10 14.55
N GLY A 143 -26.59 -4.34 13.41
CA GLY A 143 -26.57 -3.43 12.27
C GLY A 143 -26.47 -4.21 10.97
N TYR A 144 -26.41 -3.48 9.86
CA TYR A 144 -26.29 -4.10 8.55
C TYR A 144 -24.83 -4.18 8.09
N GLY A 145 -24.46 -5.32 7.57
CA GLY A 145 -23.16 -5.59 6.96
C GLY A 145 -23.29 -6.22 5.58
N ILE A 146 -22.28 -6.08 4.76
CA ILE A 146 -22.17 -6.75 3.47
C ILE A 146 -21.21 -7.92 3.65
N ALA A 147 -21.69 -9.13 3.36
CA ALA A 147 -20.86 -10.34 3.36
C ALA A 147 -20.18 -10.50 2.00
N THR A 148 -18.89 -10.70 2.02
CA THR A 148 -18.07 -11.05 0.84
C THR A 148 -17.19 -12.24 1.18
N GLU A 149 -16.78 -12.98 0.17
CA GLU A 149 -15.80 -14.05 0.36
C GLU A 149 -14.47 -13.49 0.85
N LYS A 150 -13.83 -14.15 1.81
CA LYS A 150 -12.46 -13.85 2.19
C LYS A 150 -11.50 -14.58 1.26
N ILE A 151 -10.99 -13.86 0.29
CA ILE A 151 -10.01 -14.40 -0.65
C ILE A 151 -8.61 -14.35 -0.03
N ASP A 152 -7.88 -15.44 -0.17
CA ASP A 152 -6.49 -15.56 0.28
C ASP A 152 -5.52 -15.39 -0.90
N GLY A 153 -5.24 -14.16 -1.24
CA GLY A 153 -4.29 -13.76 -2.29
C GLY A 153 -3.18 -12.85 -1.75
N ASN A 154 -2.83 -11.86 -2.55
CA ASN A 154 -1.86 -10.83 -2.21
C ASN A 154 -2.44 -9.45 -2.48
N ARG A 155 -2.72 -8.67 -1.43
CA ARG A 155 -3.32 -7.34 -1.54
C ARG A 155 -2.45 -6.39 -2.34
N ARG A 156 -3.08 -5.67 -3.28
CA ARG A 156 -2.52 -4.60 -4.09
C ARG A 156 -3.45 -3.40 -4.12
N LEU A 157 -2.84 -2.22 -4.15
CA LEU A 157 -3.50 -0.94 -4.31
C LEU A 157 -3.13 -0.39 -5.68
N PHE A 158 -4.12 -0.14 -6.51
CA PHE A 158 -3.96 0.44 -7.83
C PHE A 158 -4.42 1.89 -7.82
N PHE A 159 -3.49 2.82 -7.98
CA PHE A 159 -3.77 4.25 -8.05
C PHE A 159 -3.93 4.63 -9.52
N ASN A 160 -5.16 4.85 -9.97
CA ASN A 160 -5.42 5.31 -11.34
C ASN A 160 -5.29 6.83 -11.41
N THR A 161 -4.16 7.31 -11.91
CA THR A 161 -3.78 8.73 -11.98
C THR A 161 -3.83 9.22 -13.42
N GLU A 162 -3.73 10.55 -13.62
CA GLU A 162 -3.60 11.15 -14.96
C GLU A 162 -2.34 10.66 -15.69
N ASN A 163 -1.29 10.30 -14.96
CA ASN A 163 -0.02 9.79 -15.50
C ASN A 163 0.05 8.26 -15.59
N GLY A 164 -1.10 7.57 -15.56
CA GLY A 164 -1.20 6.11 -15.60
C GLY A 164 -1.42 5.48 -14.21
N VAL A 165 -1.47 4.16 -14.22
CA VAL A 165 -1.71 3.37 -13.00
C VAL A 165 -0.40 3.13 -12.26
N LYS A 166 -0.41 3.37 -10.95
CA LYS A 166 0.70 3.02 -10.05
C LYS A 166 0.23 1.97 -9.07
N THR A 167 0.96 0.86 -9.00
CA THR A 167 0.61 -0.27 -8.13
C THR A 167 1.52 -0.33 -6.91
N TYR A 168 0.92 -0.62 -5.76
CA TYR A 168 1.63 -0.77 -4.50
C TYR A 168 1.20 -2.04 -3.77
N THR A 169 2.16 -2.66 -3.08
CA THR A 169 1.90 -3.79 -2.19
C THR A 169 1.20 -3.34 -0.91
N ARG A 170 0.72 -4.28 -0.11
CA ARG A 170 0.16 -4.04 1.23
C ARG A 170 1.09 -3.21 2.14
N SER A 171 2.40 -3.37 1.98
CA SER A 171 3.41 -2.62 2.78
C SER A 171 3.79 -1.27 2.18
N GLY A 172 3.18 -0.89 1.07
CA GLY A 172 3.43 0.38 0.39
C GLY A 172 4.61 0.36 -0.59
N LYS A 173 5.23 -0.79 -0.83
CA LYS A 173 6.30 -0.89 -1.83
C LYS A 173 5.70 -0.82 -3.22
N PRO A 174 6.31 -0.05 -4.14
CA PRO A 174 5.94 -0.09 -5.55
C PRO A 174 6.00 -1.53 -6.06
N ASP A 175 5.01 -1.89 -6.85
CA ASP A 175 4.94 -3.17 -7.52
C ASP A 175 4.78 -2.96 -9.02
N THR A 176 5.57 -3.63 -9.82
CA THR A 176 5.59 -3.50 -11.27
C THR A 176 5.35 -4.85 -11.94
N GLY A 177 4.87 -4.84 -13.18
CA GLY A 177 4.69 -6.05 -13.94
C GLY A 177 3.28 -6.67 -13.86
N LEU A 178 2.29 -5.95 -13.34
CA LEU A 178 0.87 -6.28 -13.44
C LEU A 178 0.21 -5.50 -14.59
N THR A 179 0.89 -5.46 -15.73
CA THR A 179 0.60 -4.57 -16.85
C THR A 179 -0.78 -4.82 -17.48
N GLU A 180 -1.26 -6.07 -17.49
CA GLU A 180 -2.58 -6.43 -17.99
C GLU A 180 -3.69 -5.81 -17.12
N ILE A 181 -3.58 -5.92 -15.81
CA ILE A 181 -4.51 -5.31 -14.84
C ILE A 181 -4.42 -3.78 -14.91
N GLU A 182 -3.21 -3.24 -14.95
CA GLU A 182 -2.97 -1.79 -15.02
C GLU A 182 -3.54 -1.17 -16.30
N ALA A 183 -3.39 -1.85 -17.44
CA ALA A 183 -3.96 -1.42 -18.73
C ALA A 183 -5.49 -1.44 -18.69
N GLU A 184 -6.10 -2.48 -18.12
CA GLU A 184 -7.55 -2.60 -18.01
C GLU A 184 -8.13 -1.52 -17.07
N ILE A 185 -7.49 -1.25 -15.92
CA ILE A 185 -7.86 -0.15 -15.03
C ILE A 185 -7.76 1.19 -15.74
N SER A 186 -6.66 1.45 -16.43
CA SER A 186 -6.42 2.73 -17.12
C SER A 186 -7.44 2.99 -18.24
N SER A 187 -7.89 1.93 -18.92
CA SER A 187 -8.78 2.01 -20.07
C SER A 187 -10.26 2.11 -19.70
N HIS A 188 -10.66 1.48 -18.60
CA HIS A 188 -12.08 1.27 -18.30
C HIS A 188 -12.55 1.91 -16.99
N LEU A 189 -11.65 2.22 -16.07
CA LEU A 189 -12.02 2.77 -14.78
C LEU A 189 -11.68 4.27 -14.67
N PRO A 190 -12.45 5.03 -13.90
CA PRO A 190 -12.22 6.47 -13.77
C PRO A 190 -10.89 6.76 -13.08
N LYS A 191 -10.22 7.81 -13.56
CA LYS A 191 -9.01 8.36 -12.93
C LYS A 191 -9.35 9.06 -11.61
N GLY A 192 -8.34 9.25 -10.78
CA GLY A 192 -8.48 9.90 -9.47
C GLY A 192 -8.93 8.97 -8.35
N TYR A 193 -8.91 7.65 -8.56
CA TYR A 193 -9.30 6.65 -7.57
C TYR A 193 -8.19 5.64 -7.26
N VAL A 194 -8.23 5.14 -6.03
CA VAL A 194 -7.48 3.97 -5.57
C VAL A 194 -8.42 2.77 -5.56
N PHE A 195 -8.05 1.71 -6.25
CA PHE A 195 -8.74 0.42 -6.23
C PHE A 195 -7.98 -0.52 -5.31
N ASP A 196 -8.64 -1.00 -4.26
CA ASP A 196 -8.06 -1.91 -3.28
C ASP A 196 -8.48 -3.34 -3.59
N CYS A 197 -7.52 -4.15 -3.98
CA CYS A 197 -7.77 -5.46 -4.55
C CYS A 197 -6.99 -6.57 -3.85
N GLU A 198 -7.55 -7.76 -3.84
CA GLU A 198 -6.81 -8.99 -3.59
C GLU A 198 -6.43 -9.62 -4.92
N CYS A 199 -5.13 -9.72 -5.22
CA CYS A 199 -4.62 -10.34 -6.42
C CYS A 199 -4.39 -11.83 -6.21
N VAL A 200 -4.94 -12.64 -7.12
CA VAL A 200 -4.89 -14.11 -7.08
C VAL A 200 -4.48 -14.68 -8.42
N ALA A 201 -3.87 -15.86 -8.41
CA ALA A 201 -3.60 -16.62 -9.62
C ALA A 201 -4.91 -17.00 -10.33
N GLU A 202 -4.91 -16.98 -11.64
CA GLU A 202 -5.97 -17.52 -12.48
C GLU A 202 -5.87 -19.03 -12.55
N GLY A 203 -7.01 -19.70 -12.59
CA GLY A 203 -7.10 -21.16 -12.70
C GLY A 203 -8.10 -21.75 -11.71
N SER A 204 -8.13 -23.10 -11.70
CA SER A 204 -8.91 -23.87 -10.74
C SER A 204 -7.94 -24.48 -9.71
N PHE A 205 -8.23 -24.28 -8.45
CA PHE A 205 -7.42 -24.73 -7.33
C PHE A 205 -8.29 -25.62 -6.42
N GLY A 206 -7.71 -26.64 -5.83
CA GLY A 206 -8.42 -27.57 -4.96
C GLY A 206 -8.84 -26.93 -3.63
N ASP A 207 -8.04 -25.99 -3.14
CA ASP A 207 -8.32 -25.26 -1.89
C ASP A 207 -7.65 -23.86 -1.88
N ASN A 208 -7.91 -23.12 -0.81
CA ASN A 208 -7.32 -21.79 -0.60
C ASN A 208 -5.81 -21.80 -0.37
N ILE A 209 -5.24 -22.92 0.07
CA ILE A 209 -3.79 -23.06 0.30
C ILE A 209 -3.09 -23.12 -1.05
N GLU A 210 -3.58 -23.95 -1.97
CA GLU A 210 -3.06 -24.05 -3.33
C GLU A 210 -3.18 -22.71 -4.07
N LEU A 211 -4.34 -22.04 -4.00
CA LEU A 211 -4.55 -20.72 -4.57
C LEU A 211 -3.54 -19.70 -4.03
N ARG A 212 -3.32 -19.67 -2.72
CA ARG A 212 -2.37 -18.77 -2.07
C ARG A 212 -0.93 -19.05 -2.51
N GLN A 213 -0.53 -20.32 -2.59
CA GLN A 213 0.82 -20.69 -3.02
C GLN A 213 1.06 -20.33 -4.48
N ALA A 214 0.11 -20.61 -5.37
CA ALA A 214 0.18 -20.23 -6.78
C ALA A 214 0.25 -18.72 -6.94
N SER A 215 -0.61 -17.97 -6.23
CA SER A 215 -0.62 -16.51 -6.24
C SER A 215 0.72 -15.93 -5.77
N ALA A 216 1.26 -16.43 -4.66
CA ALA A 216 2.55 -16.00 -4.13
C ALA A 216 3.70 -16.32 -5.09
N SER A 217 3.68 -17.47 -5.75
CA SER A 217 4.69 -17.87 -6.74
C SER A 217 4.77 -16.91 -7.92
N ILE A 218 3.63 -16.42 -8.41
CA ILE A 218 3.58 -15.46 -9.53
C ILE A 218 3.92 -14.06 -9.02
N LEU A 219 3.26 -13.60 -7.96
CA LEU A 219 3.33 -12.21 -7.49
C LEU A 219 4.66 -11.83 -6.81
N ASN A 220 5.44 -12.81 -6.35
CA ASN A 220 6.76 -12.55 -5.78
C ASN A 220 7.90 -12.50 -6.81
N ARG A 221 7.62 -12.75 -8.08
CA ARG A 221 8.61 -12.58 -9.16
C ARG A 221 8.91 -11.10 -9.33
N ARG A 222 10.16 -10.71 -9.13
CA ARG A 222 10.60 -9.32 -9.26
C ARG A 222 11.04 -9.04 -10.70
N ASN A 223 10.82 -7.80 -11.15
CA ASN A 223 11.31 -7.27 -12.43
C ASN A 223 10.90 -8.09 -13.67
N GLN A 224 9.74 -8.75 -13.62
CA GLN A 224 9.17 -9.52 -14.71
C GLN A 224 7.71 -9.16 -14.90
N GLN A 225 7.24 -9.23 -16.14
CA GLN A 225 5.81 -9.20 -16.41
C GLN A 225 5.16 -10.43 -15.78
N ARG A 226 4.04 -10.24 -15.12
CA ARG A 226 3.29 -11.27 -14.43
C ARG A 226 1.92 -11.39 -15.05
N SER A 227 1.73 -12.46 -15.81
CA SER A 227 0.45 -12.87 -16.41
C SER A 227 -0.19 -14.00 -15.60
N GLY A 228 -1.45 -14.30 -15.88
CA GLY A 228 -2.22 -15.31 -15.16
C GLY A 228 -2.58 -14.90 -13.73
N VAL A 229 -2.78 -13.59 -13.52
CA VAL A 229 -3.21 -12.99 -12.26
C VAL A 229 -4.44 -12.13 -12.52
N ARG A 230 -5.45 -12.26 -11.68
CA ARG A 230 -6.60 -11.35 -11.64
C ARG A 230 -6.68 -10.60 -10.33
N ALA A 231 -7.21 -9.40 -10.36
CA ALA A 231 -7.46 -8.55 -9.22
C ALA A 231 -8.95 -8.60 -8.83
N LEU A 232 -9.25 -9.00 -7.61
CA LEU A 232 -10.59 -8.97 -7.03
C LEU A 232 -10.72 -7.70 -6.20
N CYS A 233 -11.40 -6.70 -6.73
CA CYS A 233 -11.51 -5.40 -6.12
C CYS A 233 -12.61 -5.40 -5.05
N PHE A 234 -12.26 -5.04 -3.83
CA PHE A 234 -13.19 -5.02 -2.72
C PHE A 234 -13.44 -3.62 -2.14
N ASP A 235 -12.66 -2.61 -2.54
CA ASP A 235 -12.91 -1.23 -2.12
C ASP A 235 -12.41 -0.22 -3.17
N VAL A 236 -13.00 0.98 -3.15
CA VAL A 236 -12.62 2.10 -4.00
C VAL A 236 -12.67 3.39 -3.20
N ILE A 237 -11.61 4.20 -3.29
CA ILE A 237 -11.48 5.45 -2.53
C ILE A 237 -10.93 6.53 -3.48
N PRO A 238 -11.47 7.76 -3.50
CA PRO A 238 -10.83 8.88 -4.19
C PRO A 238 -9.39 9.11 -3.68
N ILE A 239 -8.44 9.33 -4.58
CA ILE A 239 -7.01 9.53 -4.22
C ILE A 239 -6.86 10.68 -3.22
N ALA A 240 -7.61 11.77 -3.38
CA ALA A 240 -7.57 12.89 -2.45
C ALA A 240 -7.96 12.45 -1.01
N GLU A 241 -9.07 11.71 -0.87
CA GLU A 241 -9.52 11.19 0.42
C GLU A 241 -8.56 10.14 1.01
N TYR A 242 -7.98 9.32 0.14
CA TYR A 242 -6.95 8.35 0.53
C TYR A 242 -5.72 9.05 1.12
N ASN A 243 -5.23 10.12 0.46
CA ASN A 243 -4.11 10.92 0.92
C ASN A 243 -4.40 11.64 2.24
N ASP A 244 -5.64 12.07 2.44
CA ASP A 244 -6.09 12.67 3.71
C ASP A 244 -6.22 11.62 4.84
N GLY A 245 -6.20 10.33 4.49
CA GLY A 245 -6.35 9.22 5.43
C GLY A 245 -7.76 9.09 5.99
N GLN A 246 -8.75 9.73 5.35
CA GLN A 246 -10.14 9.72 5.77
C GLN A 246 -11.07 9.75 4.56
N SER A 247 -11.97 8.79 4.44
CA SER A 247 -12.99 8.78 3.41
C SER A 247 -14.29 9.42 3.92
N ARG A 248 -14.93 10.20 3.06
CA ARG A 248 -16.26 10.79 3.32
C ARG A 248 -17.37 9.75 3.34
N LEU A 249 -17.20 8.67 2.59
CA LEU A 249 -18.11 7.54 2.54
C LEU A 249 -17.60 6.42 3.44
N ASN A 250 -18.48 5.79 4.19
CA ASN A 250 -18.16 4.56 4.88
C ASN A 250 -18.04 3.38 3.90
N ALA A 251 -17.52 2.24 4.35
CA ALA A 251 -17.29 1.08 3.50
C ALA A 251 -18.56 0.56 2.81
N LEU A 252 -19.70 0.59 3.50
CA LEU A 252 -20.99 0.18 2.94
C LEU A 252 -21.41 1.07 1.77
N ALA A 253 -21.19 2.39 1.87
CA ALA A 253 -21.54 3.34 0.83
C ALA A 253 -20.56 3.29 -0.37
N ARG A 254 -19.31 2.84 -0.18
CA ARG A 254 -18.34 2.67 -1.28
C ARG A 254 -18.60 1.42 -2.13
N LYS A 255 -19.23 0.39 -1.57
CA LYS A 255 -19.55 -0.84 -2.34
C LYS A 255 -20.45 -0.60 -3.55
N PRO A 256 -21.56 0.16 -3.46
CA PRO A 256 -22.35 0.52 -4.65
C PRO A 256 -21.56 1.31 -5.68
N VAL A 257 -20.67 2.21 -5.24
CA VAL A 257 -19.80 2.97 -6.15
C VAL A 257 -18.89 2.04 -6.93
N LEU A 258 -18.24 1.10 -6.26
CA LEU A 258 -17.39 0.09 -6.88
C LEU A 258 -18.17 -0.78 -7.87
N ALA A 259 -19.33 -1.31 -7.45
CA ALA A 259 -20.17 -2.15 -8.30
C ALA A 259 -20.63 -1.40 -9.56
N ALA A 260 -21.02 -0.13 -9.44
CA ALA A 260 -21.41 0.71 -10.57
C ALA A 260 -20.23 0.99 -11.51
N MET A 261 -19.04 1.32 -10.99
CA MET A 261 -17.84 1.56 -11.80
C MET A 261 -17.43 0.32 -12.60
N MET A 262 -17.66 -0.87 -12.07
CA MET A 262 -17.28 -2.13 -12.70
C MET A 262 -18.44 -2.83 -13.43
N GLY A 263 -19.62 -2.21 -13.50
CA GLY A 263 -20.79 -2.78 -14.18
C GLY A 263 -21.30 -4.09 -13.55
N ASP A 264 -21.07 -4.29 -12.26
CA ASP A 264 -21.53 -5.47 -11.50
C ASP A 264 -23.02 -5.35 -11.17
N THR A 265 -23.87 -5.69 -12.15
CA THR A 265 -25.33 -5.61 -12.04
C THR A 265 -25.89 -6.51 -10.94
N GLU A 266 -25.27 -7.66 -10.67
CA GLU A 266 -25.75 -8.58 -9.63
C GLU A 266 -25.56 -7.98 -8.24
N SER A 267 -24.36 -7.45 -7.96
CA SER A 267 -24.10 -6.74 -6.69
C SER A 267 -24.97 -5.49 -6.55
N ILE A 268 -25.22 -4.75 -7.65
CA ILE A 268 -26.13 -3.59 -7.64
C ILE A 268 -27.54 -4.01 -7.26
N LEU A 269 -28.09 -5.07 -7.84
CA LEU A 269 -29.41 -5.57 -7.51
C LEU A 269 -29.52 -6.03 -6.04
N ARG A 270 -28.50 -6.74 -5.53
CA ARG A 270 -28.46 -7.15 -4.12
C ARG A 270 -28.42 -5.94 -3.19
N LEU A 271 -27.67 -4.90 -3.54
CA LEU A 271 -27.61 -3.65 -2.77
C LEU A 271 -28.91 -2.85 -2.86
N GLN A 272 -29.61 -2.86 -4.00
CA GLN A 272 -30.95 -2.23 -4.15
C GLN A 272 -31.98 -2.90 -3.24
N ASN A 273 -31.96 -4.23 -3.18
CA ASN A 273 -32.86 -4.97 -2.28
C ASN A 273 -32.58 -4.59 -0.82
N LEU A 274 -31.29 -4.46 -0.43
CA LEU A 274 -30.92 -3.95 0.88
C LEU A 274 -31.44 -2.54 1.12
N ALA A 275 -31.30 -1.63 0.16
CA ALA A 275 -31.80 -0.27 0.28
C ALA A 275 -33.33 -0.25 0.50
N THR A 276 -34.06 -1.10 -0.20
CA THR A 276 -35.52 -1.23 -0.06
C THR A 276 -35.89 -1.74 1.35
N ILE A 277 -35.19 -2.73 1.87
CA ILE A 277 -35.38 -3.24 3.24
C ILE A 277 -35.12 -2.13 4.26
N LEU A 278 -34.01 -1.41 4.11
CA LEU A 278 -33.66 -0.29 4.99
C LEU A 278 -34.67 0.86 4.96
N ASP A 279 -35.22 1.16 3.78
CA ASP A 279 -36.23 2.20 3.61
C ASP A 279 -37.56 1.79 4.27
N VAL A 280 -37.97 0.53 4.16
CA VAL A 280 -39.17 0.01 4.82
C VAL A 280 -39.02 0.07 6.36
N GLU A 281 -37.86 -0.34 6.89
CA GLU A 281 -37.61 -0.30 8.32
C GLU A 281 -37.50 1.13 8.86
N ASN A 282 -36.96 2.06 8.09
CA ASN A 282 -36.80 3.47 8.49
C ASN A 282 -38.03 4.34 8.18
N SER A 283 -38.92 3.93 7.27
CA SER A 283 -40.24 4.56 7.10
C SER A 283 -41.05 4.51 8.40
N ASN A 284 -40.87 3.48 9.17
CA ASN A 284 -41.43 3.37 10.54
C ASN A 284 -40.73 4.30 11.56
N LYS A 285 -39.58 4.92 11.23
CA LYS A 285 -38.79 5.83 12.10
C LYS A 285 -38.59 7.24 11.53
N GLY A 286 -39.16 7.56 10.37
CA GLY A 286 -39.25 8.93 9.83
C GLY A 286 -37.96 9.52 9.25
N LYS A 287 -36.90 8.72 8.94
CA LYS A 287 -35.66 9.24 8.35
C LYS A 287 -35.11 8.28 7.27
N PRO A 288 -35.06 8.70 5.99
CA PRO A 288 -34.40 7.93 4.96
C PRO A 288 -32.87 7.86 5.23
N THR A 289 -32.29 6.70 5.07
CA THR A 289 -30.83 6.53 5.25
C THR A 289 -30.04 7.12 4.09
N ARG A 290 -28.91 7.79 4.37
CA ARG A 290 -27.97 8.27 3.33
C ARG A 290 -27.50 7.15 2.39
N LEU A 291 -27.53 5.91 2.84
CA LEU A 291 -27.16 4.73 2.08
C LEU A 291 -28.18 4.42 0.98
N ALA A 292 -29.48 4.45 1.29
CA ALA A 292 -30.55 4.23 0.32
C ALA A 292 -30.51 5.29 -0.81
N HIS A 293 -30.34 6.57 -0.44
CA HIS A 293 -30.17 7.64 -1.41
C HIS A 293 -28.95 7.46 -2.32
N ALA A 294 -27.80 7.03 -1.76
CA ALA A 294 -26.59 6.78 -2.56
C ALA A 294 -26.78 5.62 -3.54
N ILE A 295 -27.42 4.53 -3.12
CA ILE A 295 -27.69 3.36 -3.96
C ILE A 295 -28.67 3.73 -5.09
N HIS A 296 -29.76 4.45 -4.79
CA HIS A 296 -30.73 4.88 -5.80
C HIS A 296 -30.16 5.89 -6.79
N ALA A 297 -29.31 6.81 -6.35
CA ALA A 297 -28.66 7.80 -7.22
C ALA A 297 -27.67 7.15 -8.19
N LEU A 298 -26.96 6.11 -7.78
CA LEU A 298 -25.98 5.40 -8.60
C LEU A 298 -26.61 4.40 -9.57
N SER A 299 -27.71 3.75 -9.16
CA SER A 299 -28.39 2.75 -9.99
C SER A 299 -29.06 3.35 -11.25
N GLY A 300 -29.41 4.64 -11.25
CA GLY A 300 -30.02 5.32 -12.40
C GLY A 300 -29.02 5.80 -13.46
N GLN A 301 -27.74 5.92 -13.15
CA GLN A 301 -26.77 6.61 -14.00
C GLN A 301 -25.83 5.70 -14.80
N HIS A 302 -25.62 4.43 -14.43
CA HIS A 302 -24.52 3.63 -14.97
C HIS A 302 -24.87 2.23 -15.48
N LEU A 303 -26.13 1.85 -15.57
CA LEU A 303 -26.55 0.50 -16.03
C LEU A 303 -26.30 0.23 -17.52
N ASN A 304 -25.82 1.20 -18.28
CA ASN A 304 -25.66 1.08 -19.75
C ASN A 304 -24.22 0.78 -20.22
N VAL A 305 -23.25 0.66 -19.33
CA VAL A 305 -21.85 0.41 -19.72
C VAL A 305 -21.42 -0.95 -19.18
N ILE A 306 -21.65 -2.00 -19.96
CA ILE A 306 -21.13 -3.34 -19.68
C ILE A 306 -19.69 -3.38 -20.21
N HIS A 307 -18.72 -3.08 -19.39
CA HIS A 307 -17.33 -3.41 -19.69
C HIS A 307 -17.08 -4.88 -19.33
N LYS A 308 -16.55 -5.64 -20.28
CA LYS A 308 -16.03 -6.98 -19.99
C LYS A 308 -14.62 -6.82 -19.42
N PHE A 309 -14.50 -6.96 -18.13
CA PHE A 309 -13.21 -7.01 -17.46
C PHE A 309 -12.67 -8.44 -17.48
N GLU A 310 -11.43 -8.62 -17.89
CA GLU A 310 -10.75 -9.93 -17.92
C GLU A 310 -9.89 -10.13 -16.67
N HIS A 311 -9.10 -9.13 -16.32
CA HIS A 311 -8.07 -9.22 -15.27
C HIS A 311 -8.44 -8.52 -13.95
N ILE A 312 -9.39 -7.59 -13.96
CA ILE A 312 -9.92 -6.98 -12.74
C ILE A 312 -11.43 -7.19 -12.63
N ARG A 313 -11.90 -7.61 -11.49
CA ARG A 313 -13.33 -7.83 -11.21
C ARG A 313 -13.70 -7.31 -9.83
N PRO A 314 -14.94 -6.87 -9.61
CA PRO A 314 -15.43 -6.61 -8.27
C PRO A 314 -15.48 -7.92 -7.48
N LEU A 315 -15.18 -7.85 -6.17
CA LEU A 315 -15.41 -8.98 -5.28
C LEU A 315 -16.93 -9.14 -5.07
N PRO A 316 -17.51 -10.29 -5.42
CA PRO A 316 -18.95 -10.48 -5.36
C PRO A 316 -19.51 -10.27 -3.94
N ILE A 317 -20.65 -9.64 -3.87
CA ILE A 317 -21.42 -9.51 -2.63
C ILE A 317 -22.23 -10.80 -2.47
N LEU A 318 -21.92 -11.59 -1.46
CA LEU A 318 -22.59 -12.86 -1.19
C LEU A 318 -23.97 -12.66 -0.52
N GLY A 319 -24.08 -11.62 0.31
CA GLY A 319 -25.31 -11.32 1.01
C GLY A 319 -25.21 -10.11 1.91
N VAL A 320 -26.24 -9.87 2.66
CA VAL A 320 -26.34 -8.83 3.68
C VAL A 320 -26.68 -9.47 5.01
N ALA A 321 -25.90 -9.18 6.01
CA ALA A 321 -26.12 -9.64 7.37
C ALA A 321 -26.73 -8.52 8.22
N ALA A 322 -27.73 -8.84 9.02
CA ALA A 322 -28.38 -7.90 9.96
C ALA A 322 -27.83 -8.01 11.38
N SER A 323 -27.11 -9.10 11.69
CA SER A 323 -26.49 -9.32 13.00
C SER A 323 -25.24 -10.21 12.89
N TYR A 324 -24.49 -10.35 13.98
CA TYR A 324 -23.34 -11.27 14.05
C TYR A 324 -23.70 -12.73 13.71
N LYS A 325 -24.94 -13.15 14.01
CA LYS A 325 -25.39 -14.52 13.77
C LYS A 325 -25.77 -14.79 12.31
N ASP A 326 -26.01 -13.73 11.53
CA ASP A 326 -26.42 -13.82 10.13
C ASP A 326 -25.21 -13.72 9.16
N GLY A 327 -24.03 -13.36 9.68
CA GLY A 327 -22.79 -13.13 8.91
C GLY A 327 -21.82 -14.34 8.96
#